data_f64390b14ee7613cb4764b4d7595dee0
#
_entry.id   f64390b14ee7613cb4764b4d7595dee0
#
_cell.length_a   1.000
_cell.length_b   1.000
_cell.length_c   1.000
_cell.angle_alpha   90.00
_cell.angle_beta   90.00
_cell.angle_gamma   90.00
#
_symmetry.space_group_name_H-M   'P 1'
#
loop_
_entity.id
_entity.type
_entity.pdbx_description
1 polymer ?
#
loop_
_entity_poly.entity_id
_entity_poly.type
_entity_poly.pdbx_seq_one_letter_code
_entity_poly.pdbx_strand_id
1 'polypeptide(L)'
;MVCCTDGGAGDILNKSLDTPENKANIVEVRRAELDKSADVIGYDRVAMLGYLDSGMPDMEANKHPDNFANAPLGEATGRLVKLIREERPQVLITYSDHQRGYLHPDHLKVNDISIAAFWAAANPHAYPDAGEPWQVSKMYYTSWSKERIVLTHEKCLEVNGESPYEEWGFLERDSEDHLITAKIEVQDYWNERCDALLAHATQVDPNESFWFPLPRDVAAAVYPWDDYELAAATVPTEPLENDLFAGIRQAVSA
;
A
#
# COMPACT_ATOMS: atom_id res chain seq x y z
N MET A 1 5.21 -9.17 3.83
CA MET A 1 4.90 -7.72 3.83
C MET A 1 5.99 -6.96 4.58
N VAL A 2 6.30 -5.72 4.19
CA VAL A 2 7.20 -4.81 4.93
C VAL A 2 6.38 -3.62 5.42
N CYS A 3 6.43 -3.33 6.72
CA CYS A 3 5.87 -2.13 7.34
C CYS A 3 7.01 -1.26 7.86
N CYS A 4 7.03 0.02 7.47
CA CYS A 4 8.17 0.90 7.77
C CYS A 4 8.09 1.51 9.16
N THR A 5 6.89 1.80 9.66
CA THR A 5 6.63 2.57 10.87
C THR A 5 5.75 1.84 11.87
N ASP A 6 5.74 2.34 13.10
CA ASP A 6 4.93 1.79 14.21
C ASP A 6 3.47 2.30 14.21
N GLY A 7 3.13 3.28 13.38
CA GLY A 7 1.80 3.89 13.31
C GLY A 7 1.43 4.75 14.52
N GLY A 8 2.39 5.13 15.36
CA GLY A 8 2.14 5.78 16.66
C GLY A 8 1.65 7.22 16.61
N ALA A 9 1.82 7.92 15.47
CA ALA A 9 1.45 9.33 15.33
C ALA A 9 0.02 9.56 14.80
N GLY A 10 -0.65 8.52 14.29
CA GLY A 10 -1.99 8.68 13.70
C GLY A 10 -3.12 8.62 14.74
N ASP A 11 -4.19 9.37 14.48
CA ASP A 11 -5.39 9.39 15.31
C ASP A 11 -6.19 8.08 15.24
N ILE A 12 -6.98 7.80 16.29
CA ILE A 12 -7.98 6.73 16.27
C ILE A 12 -9.24 7.29 15.62
N LEU A 13 -9.54 6.84 14.39
CA LEU A 13 -10.68 7.33 13.61
C LEU A 13 -11.98 6.67 14.03
N ASN A 14 -11.95 5.41 14.43
CA ASN A 14 -13.12 4.72 14.97
C ASN A 14 -13.43 5.22 16.38
N LYS A 15 -14.48 6.04 16.48
CA LYS A 15 -14.89 6.70 17.74
C LYS A 15 -15.21 5.71 18.87
N SER A 16 -15.64 4.51 18.54
CA SER A 16 -15.94 3.48 19.55
C SER A 16 -14.68 2.94 20.25
N LEU A 17 -13.52 3.06 19.59
CA LEU A 17 -12.21 2.65 20.07
C LEU A 17 -11.34 3.82 20.53
N ASP A 18 -11.81 5.06 20.41
CA ASP A 18 -11.09 6.27 20.83
C ASP A 18 -11.11 6.42 22.36
N THR A 19 -10.43 5.53 23.06
CA THR A 19 -10.36 5.47 24.52
C THR A 19 -8.98 5.89 25.01
N PRO A 20 -8.87 6.39 26.27
CA PRO A 20 -7.58 6.71 26.88
C PRO A 20 -6.62 5.49 26.93
N GLU A 21 -7.16 4.29 27.10
CA GLU A 21 -6.38 3.05 27.13
C GLU A 21 -5.77 2.75 25.75
N ASN A 22 -6.57 2.80 24.68
CA ASN A 22 -6.08 2.57 23.31
C ASN A 22 -5.08 3.65 22.89
N LYS A 23 -5.30 4.92 23.24
CA LYS A 23 -4.34 6.00 23.01
C LYS A 23 -3.00 5.77 23.71
N ALA A 24 -3.04 5.30 24.94
CA ALA A 24 -1.82 5.03 25.69
C ALA A 24 -1.01 3.85 25.13
N ASN A 25 -1.66 2.91 24.43
CA ASN A 25 -1.06 1.69 23.91
C ASN A 25 -1.20 1.61 22.38
N ILE A 26 -1.25 2.74 21.67
CA ILE A 26 -1.60 2.79 20.25
C ILE A 26 -0.67 1.98 19.36
N VAL A 27 0.62 1.93 19.67
CA VAL A 27 1.60 1.18 18.89
C VAL A 27 1.35 -0.33 18.98
N GLU A 28 1.09 -0.83 20.19
CA GLU A 28 0.77 -2.26 20.43
C GLU A 28 -0.58 -2.63 19.80
N VAL A 29 -1.58 -1.75 19.91
CA VAL A 29 -2.90 -1.96 19.29
C VAL A 29 -2.75 -2.07 17.78
N ARG A 30 -2.08 -1.11 17.15
CA ARG A 30 -1.86 -1.10 15.69
C ARG A 30 -1.00 -2.25 15.21
N ARG A 31 -0.03 -2.67 16.00
CA ARG A 31 0.74 -3.87 15.68
C ARG A 31 -0.14 -5.11 15.64
N ALA A 32 -1.01 -5.30 16.60
CA ALA A 32 -1.96 -6.43 16.64
C ALA A 32 -2.96 -6.37 15.47
N GLU A 33 -3.42 -5.17 15.10
CA GLU A 33 -4.28 -4.96 13.94
C GLU A 33 -3.56 -5.31 12.62
N LEU A 34 -2.32 -4.89 12.48
CA LEU A 34 -1.47 -5.21 11.32
C LEU A 34 -1.24 -6.72 11.18
N ASP A 35 -0.90 -7.40 12.27
CA ASP A 35 -0.68 -8.84 12.27
C ASP A 35 -1.96 -9.59 11.89
N LYS A 36 -3.13 -9.17 12.42
CA LYS A 36 -4.43 -9.74 12.07
C LYS A 36 -4.79 -9.50 10.58
N SER A 37 -4.53 -8.29 10.05
CA SER A 37 -4.76 -7.99 8.64
C SER A 37 -3.86 -8.84 7.74
N ALA A 38 -2.59 -9.00 8.12
CA ALA A 38 -1.64 -9.83 7.41
C ALA A 38 -2.05 -11.31 7.37
N ASP A 39 -2.57 -11.83 8.48
CA ASP A 39 -3.10 -13.20 8.56
C ASP A 39 -4.29 -13.41 7.63
N VAL A 40 -5.22 -12.43 7.54
CA VAL A 40 -6.39 -12.49 6.64
C VAL A 40 -5.94 -12.53 5.17
N ILE A 41 -4.94 -11.72 4.79
CA ILE A 41 -4.41 -11.70 3.42
C ILE A 41 -3.56 -12.96 3.13
N GLY A 42 -3.01 -13.60 4.17
CA GLY A 42 -2.18 -14.79 4.04
C GLY A 42 -0.69 -14.47 3.82
N TYR A 43 -0.18 -13.37 4.39
CA TYR A 43 1.24 -13.09 4.38
C TYR A 43 2.00 -14.03 5.32
N ASP A 44 3.05 -14.69 4.83
CA ASP A 44 3.92 -15.56 5.64
C ASP A 44 4.70 -14.79 6.71
N ARG A 45 4.97 -13.50 6.46
CA ARG A 45 5.79 -12.67 7.34
C ARG A 45 5.43 -11.20 7.26
N VAL A 46 5.39 -10.52 8.41
CA VAL A 46 5.42 -9.06 8.53
C VAL A 46 6.78 -8.63 9.05
N ALA A 47 7.56 -7.95 8.22
CA ALA A 47 8.85 -7.38 8.59
C ALA A 47 8.70 -5.90 8.91
N MET A 48 9.12 -5.47 10.11
CA MET A 48 9.14 -4.06 10.52
C MET A 48 10.51 -3.45 10.20
N LEU A 49 10.54 -2.26 9.57
CA LEU A 49 11.79 -1.49 9.44
C LEU A 49 12.17 -0.78 10.72
N GLY A 50 11.23 -0.59 11.65
CA GLY A 50 11.48 -0.11 13.02
C GLY A 50 11.68 1.39 13.15
N TYR A 51 11.00 2.18 12.32
CA TYR A 51 10.95 3.64 12.45
C TYR A 51 9.69 4.10 13.18
N LEU A 52 9.74 5.30 13.76
CA LEU A 52 8.56 5.98 14.27
C LEU A 52 7.73 6.54 13.09
N ASP A 53 6.42 6.56 13.28
CA ASP A 53 5.48 7.20 12.37
C ASP A 53 5.73 8.72 12.32
N SER A 54 5.80 9.28 11.12
CA SER A 54 6.03 10.71 10.91
C SER A 54 4.77 11.57 11.06
N GLY A 55 3.60 10.96 11.05
CA GLY A 55 2.33 11.68 11.00
C GLY A 55 2.09 12.42 9.68
N MET A 56 0.98 13.13 9.60
CA MET A 56 0.64 13.99 8.47
C MET A 56 1.56 15.21 8.41
N PRO A 57 1.70 15.87 7.25
CA PRO A 57 2.46 17.10 7.12
C PRO A 57 2.11 18.11 8.20
N ASP A 58 3.11 18.82 8.72
CA ASP A 58 2.98 19.86 9.76
C ASP A 58 2.62 19.38 11.17
N MET A 59 2.49 18.06 11.41
CA MET A 59 2.33 17.51 12.75
C MET A 59 3.64 17.59 13.56
N GLU A 60 3.53 17.60 14.90
CA GLU A 60 4.70 17.60 15.80
C GLU A 60 5.59 16.37 15.59
N ALA A 61 4.99 15.22 15.26
CA ALA A 61 5.69 13.98 14.94
C ALA A 61 6.70 14.15 13.77
N ASN A 62 6.43 15.06 12.81
CA ASN A 62 7.35 15.34 11.71
C ASN A 62 8.72 15.86 12.16
N LYS A 63 8.80 16.46 13.34
CA LYS A 63 10.05 17.03 13.86
C LYS A 63 10.92 16.03 14.59
N HIS A 64 10.40 14.83 14.87
CA HIS A 64 11.16 13.83 15.61
C HIS A 64 12.31 13.27 14.72
N PRO A 65 13.56 13.26 15.20
CA PRO A 65 14.70 12.86 14.38
C PRO A 65 14.68 11.38 13.96
N ASP A 66 14.05 10.52 14.75
CA ASP A 66 13.99 9.08 14.52
C ASP A 66 12.75 8.63 13.76
N ASN A 67 11.93 9.57 13.25
CA ASN A 67 10.81 9.22 12.39
C ASN A 67 11.27 8.81 11.00
N PHE A 68 10.39 8.11 10.28
CA PHE A 68 10.74 7.53 8.99
C PHE A 68 11.04 8.59 7.91
N ALA A 69 10.29 9.67 7.85
CA ALA A 69 10.52 10.74 6.86
C ALA A 69 11.91 11.38 7.02
N ASN A 70 12.41 11.51 8.25
CA ASN A 70 13.71 12.09 8.56
C ASN A 70 14.86 11.07 8.50
N ALA A 71 14.58 9.78 8.38
CA ALA A 71 15.61 8.75 8.30
C ALA A 71 16.54 8.97 7.11
N PRO A 72 17.88 8.83 7.27
CA PRO A 72 18.79 8.90 6.15
C PRO A 72 18.43 7.91 5.05
N LEU A 73 18.30 8.39 3.80
CA LEU A 73 17.85 7.57 2.68
C LEU A 73 18.68 6.30 2.53
N GLY A 74 20.00 6.41 2.59
CA GLY A 74 20.89 5.26 2.43
C GLY A 74 20.73 4.20 3.53
N GLU A 75 20.46 4.61 4.78
CA GLU A 75 20.23 3.69 5.89
C GLU A 75 18.89 2.95 5.71
N ALA A 76 17.81 3.68 5.44
CA ALA A 76 16.48 3.09 5.25
C ALA A 76 16.45 2.18 4.01
N THR A 77 17.10 2.58 2.92
CA THR A 77 17.30 1.74 1.73
C THR A 77 18.05 0.46 2.08
N GLY A 78 19.11 0.54 2.90
CA GLY A 78 19.91 -0.63 3.31
C GLY A 78 19.10 -1.66 4.11
N ARG A 79 18.19 -1.23 4.98
CA ARG A 79 17.26 -2.11 5.70
C ARG A 79 16.34 -2.84 4.72
N LEU A 80 15.81 -2.15 3.71
CA LEU A 80 14.95 -2.76 2.70
C LEU A 80 15.74 -3.68 1.76
N VAL A 81 16.96 -3.32 1.33
CA VAL A 81 17.84 -4.18 0.53
C VAL A 81 18.12 -5.51 1.23
N LYS A 82 18.36 -5.47 2.55
CA LYS A 82 18.57 -6.70 3.33
C LYS A 82 17.36 -7.62 3.25
N LEU A 83 16.14 -7.08 3.43
CA LEU A 83 14.91 -7.86 3.32
C LEU A 83 14.70 -8.39 1.90
N ILE A 84 14.94 -7.59 0.87
CA ILE A 84 14.84 -8.04 -0.53
C ILE A 84 15.79 -9.21 -0.81
N ARG A 85 17.02 -9.15 -0.31
CA ARG A 85 18.00 -10.23 -0.49
C ARG A 85 17.69 -11.48 0.33
N GLU A 86 17.07 -11.32 1.50
CA GLU A 86 16.58 -12.45 2.30
C GLU A 86 15.38 -13.15 1.65
N GLU A 87 14.36 -12.38 1.26
CA GLU A 87 13.07 -12.91 0.78
C GLU A 87 13.07 -13.25 -0.72
N ARG A 88 13.97 -12.65 -1.49
CA ARG A 88 14.14 -12.86 -2.94
C ARG A 88 12.84 -12.72 -3.75
N PRO A 89 12.07 -11.63 -3.58
CA PRO A 89 10.82 -11.43 -4.29
C PRO A 89 11.08 -11.19 -5.79
N GLN A 90 10.20 -11.72 -6.64
CA GLN A 90 10.21 -11.41 -8.07
C GLN A 90 9.50 -10.09 -8.36
N VAL A 91 8.50 -9.75 -7.57
CA VAL A 91 7.67 -8.55 -7.73
C VAL A 91 7.65 -7.76 -6.43
N LEU A 92 7.82 -6.45 -6.53
CA LEU A 92 7.56 -5.49 -5.45
C LEU A 92 6.30 -4.68 -5.77
N ILE A 93 5.47 -4.45 -4.77
CA ILE A 93 4.35 -3.51 -4.82
C ILE A 93 4.61 -2.42 -3.79
N THR A 94 4.51 -1.16 -4.19
CA THR A 94 4.83 -0.02 -3.36
C THR A 94 3.94 1.20 -3.69
N TYR A 95 4.19 2.34 -3.05
CA TYR A 95 3.52 3.61 -3.34
C TYR A 95 4.21 4.37 -4.47
N SER A 96 3.43 5.16 -5.22
CA SER A 96 3.98 6.14 -6.18
C SER A 96 4.50 7.40 -5.47
N ASP A 97 5.28 8.21 -6.18
CA ASP A 97 5.74 9.52 -5.72
C ASP A 97 4.66 10.61 -5.82
N HIS A 98 3.72 10.48 -6.76
CA HIS A 98 2.67 11.48 -6.96
C HIS A 98 1.50 11.36 -5.97
N GLN A 99 1.32 10.22 -5.26
CA GLN A 99 0.35 9.98 -4.18
C GLN A 99 -1.09 10.46 -4.46
N ARG A 100 -1.40 10.83 -5.67
CA ARG A 100 -2.73 11.32 -6.12
C ARG A 100 -3.38 12.34 -5.17
N GLY A 101 -2.55 13.24 -4.64
CA GLY A 101 -2.96 14.33 -3.74
C GLY A 101 -3.00 13.99 -2.25
N TYR A 102 -2.64 12.77 -1.85
CA TYR A 102 -2.44 12.41 -0.45
C TYR A 102 -0.94 12.30 -0.13
N LEU A 103 -0.30 13.45 0.10
CA LEU A 103 1.14 13.55 0.28
C LEU A 103 1.57 13.23 1.73
N HIS A 104 1.42 11.97 2.14
CA HIS A 104 1.92 11.55 3.45
C HIS A 104 3.46 11.41 3.41
N PRO A 105 4.21 11.99 4.35
CA PRO A 105 5.67 11.95 4.34
C PRO A 105 6.23 10.53 4.28
N ASP A 106 5.64 9.60 5.02
CA ASP A 106 6.08 8.21 5.05
C ASP A 106 5.79 7.48 3.72
N HIS A 107 4.68 7.79 3.03
CA HIS A 107 4.39 7.20 1.71
C HIS A 107 5.42 7.65 0.67
N LEU A 108 5.79 8.93 0.67
CA LEU A 108 6.84 9.45 -0.20
C LEU A 108 8.18 8.79 0.10
N LYS A 109 8.50 8.63 1.39
CA LYS A 109 9.73 7.95 1.81
C LYS A 109 9.75 6.46 1.44
N VAL A 110 8.60 5.77 1.50
CA VAL A 110 8.46 4.39 1.00
C VAL A 110 8.78 4.32 -0.49
N ASN A 111 8.29 5.26 -1.30
CA ASN A 111 8.65 5.34 -2.71
C ASN A 111 10.16 5.49 -2.90
N ASP A 112 10.78 6.49 -2.25
CA ASP A 112 12.20 6.78 -2.35
C ASP A 112 13.07 5.54 -2.06
N ILE A 113 12.81 4.87 -0.93
CA ILE A 113 13.59 3.69 -0.55
C ILE A 113 13.30 2.48 -1.45
N SER A 114 12.08 2.33 -1.97
CA SER A 114 11.69 1.21 -2.84
C SER A 114 12.40 1.29 -4.19
N ILE A 115 12.43 2.46 -4.82
CA ILE A 115 13.16 2.68 -6.08
C ILE A 115 14.66 2.43 -5.87
N ALA A 116 15.23 3.02 -4.83
CA ALA A 116 16.65 2.84 -4.52
C ALA A 116 17.00 1.37 -4.23
N ALA A 117 16.18 0.67 -3.45
CA ALA A 117 16.40 -0.72 -3.08
C ALA A 117 16.21 -1.69 -4.25
N PHE A 118 15.26 -1.43 -5.16
CA PHE A 118 15.04 -2.24 -6.37
C PHE A 118 16.34 -2.41 -7.18
N TRP A 119 17.08 -1.31 -7.38
CA TRP A 119 18.34 -1.33 -8.12
C TRP A 119 19.52 -1.76 -7.27
N ALA A 120 19.58 -1.31 -6.01
CA ALA A 120 20.69 -1.60 -5.13
C ALA A 120 20.76 -3.08 -4.71
N ALA A 121 19.62 -3.77 -4.60
CA ALA A 121 19.60 -5.17 -4.18
C ALA A 121 20.33 -6.11 -5.17
N ALA A 122 20.33 -5.76 -6.46
CA ALA A 122 21.06 -6.52 -7.49
C ALA A 122 22.56 -6.20 -7.55
N ASN A 123 23.00 -5.08 -6.99
CA ASN A 123 24.39 -4.66 -7.08
C ASN A 123 25.24 -5.27 -5.94
N PRO A 124 26.22 -6.15 -6.23
CA PRO A 124 27.05 -6.77 -5.20
C PRO A 124 27.92 -5.79 -4.40
N HIS A 125 28.14 -4.59 -4.94
CA HIS A 125 28.96 -3.56 -4.28
C HIS A 125 28.15 -2.59 -3.42
N ALA A 126 26.82 -2.61 -3.56
CA ALA A 126 25.92 -1.85 -2.70
C ALA A 126 25.52 -2.70 -1.50
N TYR A 127 25.65 -2.16 -0.30
CA TYR A 127 25.28 -2.86 0.95
C TYR A 127 25.88 -4.27 1.05
N PRO A 128 27.22 -4.44 1.01
CA PRO A 128 27.88 -5.75 0.93
C PRO A 128 27.53 -6.68 2.10
N ASP A 129 27.19 -6.12 3.25
CA ASP A 129 26.83 -6.89 4.46
C ASP A 129 25.32 -7.28 4.51
N ALA A 130 24.54 -6.91 3.49
CA ALA A 130 23.10 -7.17 3.45
C ALA A 130 22.72 -8.53 2.83
N GLY A 131 23.68 -9.43 2.58
CA GLY A 131 23.47 -10.75 1.97
C GLY A 131 23.74 -10.77 0.47
N GLU A 132 23.51 -11.93 -0.15
CA GLU A 132 23.76 -12.17 -1.56
C GLU A 132 22.84 -11.32 -2.46
N PRO A 133 23.36 -10.73 -3.55
CA PRO A 133 22.57 -9.93 -4.46
C PRO A 133 21.34 -10.64 -5.00
N TRP A 134 20.27 -9.89 -5.17
CA TRP A 134 19.03 -10.38 -5.74
C TRP A 134 18.43 -9.35 -6.71
N GLN A 135 18.10 -9.76 -7.94
CA GLN A 135 17.42 -8.94 -8.92
C GLN A 135 15.90 -9.14 -8.82
N VAL A 136 15.20 -8.11 -8.37
CA VAL A 136 13.74 -8.04 -8.48
C VAL A 136 13.37 -7.85 -9.94
N SER A 137 12.38 -8.57 -10.43
CA SER A 137 12.00 -8.55 -11.85
C SER A 137 11.10 -7.37 -12.21
N LYS A 138 10.14 -7.04 -11.34
CA LYS A 138 9.19 -5.95 -11.56
C LYS A 138 8.88 -5.20 -10.27
N MET A 139 8.60 -3.91 -10.41
CA MET A 139 8.07 -3.07 -9.34
C MET A 139 6.84 -2.32 -9.84
N TYR A 140 5.78 -2.38 -9.07
CA TYR A 140 4.51 -1.71 -9.35
C TYR A 140 4.14 -0.73 -8.26
N TYR A 141 3.52 0.37 -8.67
CA TYR A 141 2.78 1.25 -7.77
C TYR A 141 1.33 0.82 -7.67
N THR A 142 0.76 0.85 -6.47
CA THR A 142 -0.69 0.73 -6.30
C THR A 142 -1.37 1.97 -6.84
N SER A 143 -2.51 1.79 -7.50
CA SER A 143 -3.25 2.88 -8.12
C SER A 143 -4.76 2.75 -7.87
N TRP A 144 -5.45 3.87 -7.94
CA TRP A 144 -6.91 3.94 -7.96
C TRP A 144 -7.34 4.68 -9.21
N SER A 145 -7.95 3.95 -10.17
CA SER A 145 -8.41 4.56 -11.40
C SER A 145 -9.57 5.52 -11.18
N LYS A 146 -9.66 6.51 -12.02
CA LYS A 146 -10.83 7.38 -12.13
C LYS A 146 -12.07 6.56 -12.51
N GLU A 147 -11.90 5.57 -13.40
CA GLU A 147 -12.94 4.64 -13.80
C GLU A 147 -13.56 3.94 -12.57
N ARG A 148 -12.75 3.40 -11.66
CA ARG A 148 -13.21 2.79 -10.41
C ARG A 148 -14.06 3.75 -9.57
N ILE A 149 -13.58 5.00 -9.41
CA ILE A 149 -14.25 6.03 -8.61
C ILE A 149 -15.63 6.35 -9.22
N VAL A 150 -15.67 6.58 -10.54
CA VAL A 150 -16.92 6.93 -11.25
C VAL A 150 -17.93 5.80 -11.19
N LEU A 151 -17.53 4.56 -11.51
CA LEU A 151 -18.43 3.41 -11.48
C LEU A 151 -18.98 3.13 -10.08
N THR A 152 -18.13 3.25 -9.05
CA THR A 152 -18.57 3.08 -7.67
C THR A 152 -19.51 4.20 -7.24
N HIS A 153 -19.22 5.46 -7.60
CA HIS A 153 -20.10 6.60 -7.37
C HIS A 153 -21.49 6.39 -7.98
N GLU A 154 -21.56 6.07 -9.28
CA GLU A 154 -22.82 5.84 -9.98
C GLU A 154 -23.64 4.72 -9.30
N LYS A 155 -22.97 3.65 -8.88
CA LYS A 155 -23.65 2.54 -8.18
C LYS A 155 -24.11 2.96 -6.78
N CYS A 156 -23.38 3.79 -6.06
CA CYS A 156 -23.83 4.35 -4.78
C CYS A 156 -25.10 5.17 -4.94
N LEU A 157 -25.17 6.03 -5.96
CA LEU A 157 -26.41 6.79 -6.26
C LEU A 157 -27.59 5.88 -6.59
N GLU A 158 -27.34 4.80 -7.36
CA GLU A 158 -28.39 3.83 -7.72
C GLU A 158 -28.94 3.09 -6.47
N VAL A 159 -28.04 2.63 -5.58
CA VAL A 159 -28.39 1.77 -4.44
C VAL A 159 -28.82 2.56 -3.22
N ASN A 160 -28.10 3.63 -2.90
CA ASN A 160 -28.25 4.39 -1.64
C ASN A 160 -28.95 5.74 -1.82
N GLY A 161 -29.00 6.27 -3.06
CA GLY A 161 -29.47 7.63 -3.36
C GLY A 161 -28.45 8.72 -3.07
N GLU A 162 -27.28 8.40 -2.53
CA GLU A 162 -26.19 9.29 -2.20
C GLU A 162 -24.83 8.59 -2.39
N SER A 163 -23.74 9.37 -2.49
CA SER A 163 -22.40 8.83 -2.66
C SER A 163 -21.39 9.61 -1.83
N PRO A 164 -20.50 8.95 -1.07
CA PRO A 164 -19.45 9.62 -0.28
C PRO A 164 -18.42 10.33 -1.16
N TYR A 165 -18.31 9.97 -2.44
CA TYR A 165 -17.31 10.55 -3.36
C TYR A 165 -17.64 12.00 -3.78
N GLU A 166 -18.87 12.48 -3.59
CA GLU A 166 -19.25 13.86 -3.87
C GLU A 166 -18.57 14.85 -2.91
N GLU A 167 -18.47 14.49 -1.62
CA GLU A 167 -17.92 15.37 -0.59
C GLU A 167 -16.39 15.50 -0.64
N TRP A 168 -15.70 14.55 -1.23
CA TRP A 168 -14.23 14.45 -1.16
C TRP A 168 -13.50 14.97 -2.41
N GLY A 169 -14.24 15.53 -3.38
CA GLY A 169 -13.66 16.08 -4.61
C GLY A 169 -12.94 15.04 -5.50
N PHE A 170 -13.24 13.76 -5.32
CA PHE A 170 -12.63 12.71 -6.14
C PHE A 170 -13.11 12.74 -7.59
N LEU A 171 -14.34 13.22 -7.81
CA LEU A 171 -14.96 13.28 -9.14
C LEU A 171 -14.41 14.41 -10.00
N GLU A 172 -13.88 15.47 -9.39
CA GLU A 172 -13.31 16.64 -10.08
C GLU A 172 -11.85 16.47 -10.45
N ARG A 173 -11.16 15.46 -9.90
CA ARG A 173 -9.74 15.21 -10.20
C ARG A 173 -9.56 14.74 -11.64
N ASP A 174 -8.50 15.18 -12.27
CA ASP A 174 -8.12 14.70 -13.60
C ASP A 174 -7.86 13.18 -13.57
N SER A 175 -8.15 12.52 -14.69
CA SER A 175 -7.87 11.08 -14.83
C SER A 175 -6.38 10.87 -15.12
N GLU A 176 -5.78 9.98 -14.34
CA GLU A 176 -4.43 9.45 -14.58
C GLU A 176 -4.48 7.98 -15.01
N ASP A 177 -5.63 7.51 -15.49
CA ASP A 177 -5.85 6.10 -15.86
C ASP A 177 -4.93 5.65 -17.00
N HIS A 178 -4.37 6.60 -17.76
CA HIS A 178 -3.35 6.33 -18.78
C HIS A 178 -2.02 5.80 -18.19
N LEU A 179 -1.77 5.96 -16.89
CA LEU A 179 -0.61 5.41 -16.18
C LEU A 179 -0.82 3.96 -15.77
N ILE A 180 -2.05 3.46 -15.77
CA ILE A 180 -2.36 2.09 -15.38
C ILE A 180 -1.86 1.13 -16.45
N THR A 181 -0.98 0.23 -16.06
CA THR A 181 -0.36 -0.77 -16.94
C THR A 181 -0.73 -2.21 -16.58
N ALA A 182 -1.37 -2.40 -15.43
CA ALA A 182 -1.91 -3.71 -15.04
C ALA A 182 -3.24 -3.56 -14.29
N LYS A 183 -4.18 -4.47 -14.60
CA LYS A 183 -5.46 -4.63 -13.90
C LYS A 183 -5.59 -6.09 -13.48
N ILE A 184 -5.58 -6.34 -12.19
CA ILE A 184 -5.62 -7.68 -11.61
C ILE A 184 -6.99 -7.95 -11.06
N GLU A 185 -7.65 -9.00 -11.57
CA GLU A 185 -8.96 -9.40 -11.09
C GLU A 185 -8.84 -9.96 -9.66
N VAL A 186 -9.60 -9.37 -8.74
CA VAL A 186 -9.59 -9.68 -7.30
C VAL A 186 -10.98 -9.96 -6.75
N GLN A 187 -11.98 -10.17 -7.62
CA GLN A 187 -13.37 -10.36 -7.23
C GLN A 187 -13.54 -11.51 -6.23
N ASP A 188 -12.88 -12.63 -6.47
CA ASP A 188 -12.96 -13.81 -5.62
C ASP A 188 -12.35 -13.62 -4.21
N TYR A 189 -11.51 -12.58 -4.04
CA TYR A 189 -10.83 -12.23 -2.78
C TYR A 189 -11.42 -10.98 -2.11
N TRP A 190 -12.62 -10.55 -2.53
CA TRP A 190 -13.22 -9.31 -2.04
C TRP A 190 -13.57 -9.37 -0.55
N ASN A 191 -13.94 -10.53 -0.05
CA ASN A 191 -14.22 -10.71 1.38
C ASN A 191 -12.96 -10.58 2.21
N GLU A 192 -11.87 -11.23 1.81
CA GLU A 192 -10.56 -11.12 2.45
C GLU A 192 -10.06 -9.67 2.45
N ARG A 193 -10.25 -8.95 1.35
CA ARG A 193 -9.95 -7.51 1.26
C ARG A 193 -10.72 -6.69 2.31
N CYS A 194 -12.03 -6.90 2.41
CA CYS A 194 -12.85 -6.21 3.40
C CYS A 194 -12.47 -6.58 4.82
N ASP A 195 -12.23 -7.87 5.09
CA ASP A 195 -11.87 -8.35 6.42
C ASP A 195 -10.48 -7.88 6.86
N ALA A 196 -9.53 -7.76 5.91
CA ALA A 196 -8.22 -7.18 6.16
C ALA A 196 -8.31 -5.69 6.52
N LEU A 197 -9.17 -4.92 5.83
CA LEU A 197 -9.45 -3.52 6.19
C LEU A 197 -10.09 -3.42 7.59
N LEU A 198 -11.09 -4.24 7.89
CA LEU A 198 -11.75 -4.25 9.20
C LEU A 198 -10.83 -4.69 10.35
N ALA A 199 -9.75 -5.41 10.05
CA ALA A 199 -8.73 -5.74 11.04
C ALA A 199 -8.02 -4.49 11.59
N HIS A 200 -7.93 -3.42 10.80
CA HIS A 200 -7.44 -2.10 11.25
C HIS A 200 -8.52 -1.30 12.00
N ALA A 201 -9.07 -1.91 13.05
CA ALA A 201 -10.27 -1.45 13.73
C ALA A 201 -10.19 -0.02 14.29
N THR A 202 -8.99 0.45 14.71
CA THR A 202 -8.80 1.84 15.15
C THR A 202 -8.87 2.86 14.01
N GLN A 203 -8.66 2.42 12.75
CA GLN A 203 -8.64 3.27 11.56
C GLN A 203 -9.89 3.14 10.70
N VAL A 204 -10.58 2.01 10.80
CA VAL A 204 -11.71 1.67 9.95
C VAL A 204 -12.95 1.44 10.79
N ASP A 205 -13.89 2.38 10.74
CA ASP A 205 -15.23 2.18 11.29
C ASP A 205 -16.07 1.39 10.27
N PRO A 206 -16.61 0.21 10.63
CA PRO A 206 -17.43 -0.60 9.72
C PRO A 206 -18.73 0.10 9.28
N ASN A 207 -19.14 1.17 9.99
CA ASN A 207 -20.34 1.93 9.68
C ASN A 207 -20.07 3.17 8.81
N GLU A 208 -18.81 3.45 8.49
CA GLU A 208 -18.46 4.58 7.63
C GLU A 208 -18.58 4.23 6.15
N SER A 209 -19.38 5.04 5.44
CA SER A 209 -19.62 4.88 4.00
C SER A 209 -18.38 5.11 3.13
N PHE A 210 -17.34 5.77 3.64
CA PHE A 210 -16.08 5.95 2.91
C PHE A 210 -15.40 4.59 2.60
N TRP A 211 -15.32 3.69 3.59
CA TRP A 211 -14.68 2.39 3.44
C TRP A 211 -15.58 1.35 2.77
N PHE A 212 -16.86 1.38 3.10
CA PHE A 212 -17.85 0.39 2.66
C PHE A 212 -19.11 1.07 2.12
N PRO A 213 -19.00 1.81 0.99
CA PRO A 213 -20.12 2.57 0.44
C PRO A 213 -21.22 1.67 -0.16
N LEU A 214 -20.90 0.41 -0.42
CA LEU A 214 -21.79 -0.59 -1.04
C LEU A 214 -21.69 -1.92 -0.31
N PRO A 215 -22.75 -2.77 -0.39
CA PRO A 215 -22.64 -4.18 0.01
C PRO A 215 -21.48 -4.87 -0.71
N ARG A 216 -20.80 -5.80 -0.03
CA ARG A 216 -19.55 -6.42 -0.52
C ARG A 216 -19.68 -7.05 -1.90
N ASP A 217 -20.75 -7.79 -2.14
CA ASP A 217 -21.04 -8.45 -3.42
C ASP A 217 -21.31 -7.44 -4.55
N VAL A 218 -21.98 -6.35 -4.23
CA VAL A 218 -22.22 -5.25 -5.17
C VAL A 218 -20.90 -4.54 -5.50
N ALA A 219 -20.12 -4.19 -4.50
CA ALA A 219 -18.83 -3.52 -4.69
C ALA A 219 -17.87 -4.37 -5.53
N ALA A 220 -17.79 -5.69 -5.25
CA ALA A 220 -16.99 -6.63 -6.01
C ALA A 220 -17.39 -6.71 -7.49
N ALA A 221 -18.71 -6.64 -7.77
CA ALA A 221 -19.21 -6.71 -9.14
C ALA A 221 -19.05 -5.39 -9.91
N VAL A 222 -19.05 -4.25 -9.21
CA VAL A 222 -18.92 -2.92 -9.85
C VAL A 222 -17.52 -2.71 -10.41
N TYR A 223 -16.49 -3.04 -9.62
CA TYR A 223 -15.11 -2.92 -10.06
C TYR A 223 -14.27 -4.08 -9.51
N PRO A 224 -14.19 -5.20 -10.22
CA PRO A 224 -13.56 -6.43 -9.72
C PRO A 224 -12.01 -6.43 -9.77
N TRP A 225 -11.38 -5.30 -10.10
CA TRP A 225 -9.93 -5.22 -10.31
C TRP A 225 -9.23 -4.38 -9.27
N ASP A 226 -7.94 -4.68 -9.06
CA ASP A 226 -6.95 -3.76 -8.52
C ASP A 226 -6.06 -3.23 -9.64
N ASP A 227 -5.80 -1.92 -9.58
CA ASP A 227 -5.07 -1.18 -10.60
C ASP A 227 -3.61 -0.96 -10.17
N TYR A 228 -2.70 -1.15 -11.12
CA TYR A 228 -1.28 -0.96 -10.87
C TYR A 228 -0.61 -0.19 -12.03
N GLU A 229 0.41 0.59 -11.66
CA GLU A 229 1.31 1.26 -12.57
C GLU A 229 2.67 0.58 -12.52
N LEU A 230 3.24 0.17 -13.65
CA LEU A 230 4.57 -0.42 -13.70
C LEU A 230 5.63 0.67 -13.51
N ALA A 231 6.32 0.64 -12.38
CA ALA A 231 7.37 1.59 -12.03
C ALA A 231 8.74 1.21 -12.60
N ALA A 232 9.06 -0.10 -12.59
CA ALA A 232 10.31 -0.62 -13.13
C ALA A 232 10.18 -2.09 -13.52
N ALA A 233 10.92 -2.51 -14.55
CA ALA A 233 11.04 -3.90 -14.95
C ALA A 233 12.43 -4.22 -15.48
N THR A 234 12.89 -5.47 -15.24
CA THR A 234 14.10 -6.05 -15.81
C THR A 234 13.80 -7.19 -16.77
N VAL A 235 12.52 -7.45 -17.01
CA VAL A 235 11.96 -8.43 -17.94
C VAL A 235 11.06 -7.75 -18.96
N PRO A 236 10.80 -8.35 -20.14
CA PRO A 236 9.83 -7.80 -21.09
C PRO A 236 8.45 -7.64 -20.50
N THR A 237 7.78 -6.56 -20.83
CA THR A 237 6.44 -6.20 -20.36
C THR A 237 5.57 -5.81 -21.55
N GLU A 238 4.27 -6.13 -21.47
CA GLU A 238 3.28 -5.70 -22.45
C GLU A 238 2.11 -5.02 -21.71
N PRO A 239 1.67 -3.84 -22.09
CA PRO A 239 0.47 -3.25 -21.55
C PRO A 239 -0.76 -3.88 -22.24
N LEU A 240 -1.86 -4.08 -21.61
CA LEU A 240 -2.26 -4.00 -20.22
C LEU A 240 -2.12 -5.40 -19.59
N GLU A 241 -1.32 -5.55 -18.53
CA GLU A 241 -1.12 -6.86 -17.90
C GLU A 241 -2.31 -7.23 -17.00
N ASN A 242 -2.63 -8.53 -16.93
CA ASN A 242 -3.60 -9.11 -16.01
C ASN A 242 -2.98 -10.09 -15.00
N ASP A 243 -1.66 -10.16 -15.00
CA ASP A 243 -0.85 -10.97 -14.08
C ASP A 243 0.45 -10.21 -13.80
N LEU A 244 0.69 -9.82 -12.54
CA LEU A 244 1.92 -9.10 -12.14
C LEU A 244 3.20 -9.93 -12.39
N PHE A 245 3.10 -11.24 -12.55
CA PHE A 245 4.20 -12.15 -12.88
C PHE A 245 4.33 -12.44 -14.38
N ALA A 246 3.59 -11.76 -15.24
CA ALA A 246 3.73 -11.87 -16.69
C ALA A 246 5.18 -11.59 -17.12
N GLY A 247 5.72 -12.38 -18.07
CA GLY A 247 7.10 -12.30 -18.52
C GLY A 247 8.14 -12.98 -17.58
N ILE A 248 7.84 -13.13 -16.29
CA ILE A 248 8.75 -13.76 -15.32
C ILE A 248 8.68 -15.28 -15.46
N ARG A 249 7.49 -15.86 -15.54
CA ARG A 249 7.28 -17.32 -15.65
C ARG A 249 7.84 -17.91 -16.94
N GLN A 250 7.94 -17.12 -18.01
CA GLN A 250 8.52 -17.56 -19.29
C GLN A 250 10.06 -17.63 -19.26
N ALA A 251 10.70 -16.79 -18.45
CA ALA A 251 12.16 -16.75 -18.32
C ALA A 251 12.73 -17.96 -17.57
N VAL A 252 11.93 -18.65 -16.75
CA VAL A 252 12.33 -19.83 -15.98
C VAL A 252 12.25 -21.11 -16.82
N SER A 253 11.58 -21.06 -17.97
CA SER A 253 11.32 -22.23 -18.85
C SER A 253 12.30 -22.33 -20.04
N ALA A 254 13.25 -21.41 -20.18
CA ALA A 254 14.26 -21.34 -21.23
C ALA A 254 15.66 -21.63 -20.70
#